data_9881022604ce3002af9dc45050bb6d38
#
_entry.id   9881022604ce3002af9dc45050bb6d38
#
_cell.length_a   1.000
_cell.length_b   1.000
_cell.length_c   1.000
_cell.angle_alpha   90.00
_cell.angle_beta   90.00
_cell.angle_gamma   90.00
#
_symmetry.space_group_name_H-M   'P 1'
#
loop_
_entity.id
_entity.type
_entity.pdbx_description
1 polymer ?
#
loop_
_entity_poly.entity_id
_entity_poly.type
_entity_poly.pdbx_seq_one_letter_code
_entity_poly.pdbx_strand_id
1 'polypeptide(L)'
;MAKTTIYILNGPNMNLLGMREPEKYGRATLADVEKLCVDTVKRFGLDVVFRQSNTEGELVDWIQEAHANDAAAIIINPAGYTTTSIAIMDALLAVNVKLAVIEVHITNIHARESFRQNSYISKAAKAVIAGFGIDGYALAITGLAGLLGAKQKN
;
A
#
# COMPACT_ATOMS: atom_id res chain seq x y z
N MET A 1 -25.90 3.12 4.16
CA MET A 1 -24.82 2.16 4.52
C MET A 1 -23.47 2.83 4.41
N ALA A 2 -22.63 2.63 5.40
CA ALA A 2 -21.26 3.07 5.34
C ALA A 2 -20.54 2.36 4.19
N LYS A 3 -19.71 3.10 3.44
CA LYS A 3 -18.90 2.51 2.38
C LYS A 3 -17.78 1.66 2.99
N THR A 4 -17.41 0.62 2.27
CA THR A 4 -16.25 -0.20 2.61
C THR A 4 -14.97 0.63 2.44
N THR A 5 -14.17 0.73 3.49
CA THR A 5 -12.96 1.53 3.52
C THR A 5 -11.74 0.64 3.39
N ILE A 6 -10.77 1.09 2.58
CA ILE A 6 -9.44 0.51 2.52
C ILE A 6 -8.42 1.56 2.98
N TYR A 7 -7.36 1.10 3.64
CA TYR A 7 -6.24 1.95 4.03
C TYR A 7 -5.11 1.77 3.02
N ILE A 8 -4.55 2.89 2.55
CA ILE A 8 -3.36 2.88 1.69
C ILE A 8 -2.27 3.63 2.45
N LEU A 9 -1.24 2.89 2.85
CA LEU A 9 -0.19 3.38 3.72
C LEU A 9 1.15 3.41 2.98
N ASN A 10 1.86 4.51 3.11
CA ASN A 10 3.11 4.76 2.42
C ASN A 10 4.22 5.05 3.43
N GLY A 11 5.34 4.40 3.27
CA GLY A 11 6.49 4.47 4.16
C GLY A 11 7.43 5.63 3.90
N PRO A 12 8.64 5.55 4.48
CA PRO A 12 9.59 6.65 4.50
C PRO A 12 10.02 7.09 3.10
N ASN A 13 10.26 8.38 2.96
CA ASN A 13 10.71 9.04 1.75
C ASN A 13 9.68 9.09 0.61
N MET A 14 8.50 8.50 0.76
CA MET A 14 7.44 8.58 -0.25
C MET A 14 6.93 10.01 -0.41
N ASN A 15 7.07 10.86 0.61
CA ASN A 15 6.78 12.29 0.53
C ASN A 15 7.70 13.04 -0.44
N LEU A 16 8.86 12.46 -0.78
CA LEU A 16 9.82 13.03 -1.74
C LEU A 16 9.65 12.46 -3.16
N LEU A 17 8.60 11.71 -3.39
CA LEU A 17 8.32 11.13 -4.71
C LEU A 17 8.22 12.23 -5.77
N GLY A 18 8.82 12.01 -6.94
CA GLY A 18 8.94 13.02 -8.00
C GLY A 18 10.19 13.87 -7.91
N MET A 19 10.83 13.94 -6.75
CA MET A 19 12.07 14.68 -6.51
C MET A 19 13.29 13.76 -6.41
N ARG A 20 13.08 12.53 -5.92
CA ARG A 20 14.14 11.55 -5.66
C ARG A 20 14.28 10.60 -6.85
N GLU A 21 15.49 10.52 -7.40
CA GLU A 21 15.87 9.57 -8.44
C GLU A 21 14.76 9.37 -9.50
N PRO A 22 14.41 10.42 -10.29
CA PRO A 22 13.29 10.32 -11.26
C PRO A 22 13.44 9.18 -12.27
N GLU A 23 14.68 8.79 -12.57
CA GLU A 23 15.00 7.68 -13.46
C GLU A 23 14.55 6.31 -12.92
N LYS A 24 14.42 6.18 -11.59
CA LYS A 24 13.96 4.95 -10.94
C LYS A 24 12.49 4.99 -10.56
N TYR A 25 12.02 6.13 -10.04
CA TYR A 25 10.68 6.28 -9.44
C TYR A 25 9.72 7.09 -10.29
N GLY A 26 10.20 7.68 -11.43
CA GLY A 26 9.40 8.57 -12.26
C GLY A 26 9.23 9.95 -11.65
N ARG A 27 8.43 10.79 -12.30
CA ARG A 27 8.19 12.19 -11.90
C ARG A 27 6.88 12.42 -11.16
N ALA A 28 6.04 11.39 -11.03
CA ALA A 28 4.82 11.49 -10.27
C ALA A 28 5.11 11.81 -8.81
N THR A 29 4.27 12.65 -8.22
CA THR A 29 4.37 13.03 -6.81
C THR A 29 3.48 12.13 -5.94
N LEU A 30 3.64 12.22 -4.61
CA LEU A 30 2.73 11.53 -3.70
C LEU A 30 1.28 12.01 -3.87
N ALA A 31 1.06 13.30 -4.16
CA ALA A 31 -0.27 13.83 -4.46
C ALA A 31 -0.89 13.18 -5.70
N ASP A 32 -0.07 12.90 -6.72
CA ASP A 32 -0.53 12.18 -7.92
C ASP A 32 -0.94 10.74 -7.58
N VAL A 33 -0.20 10.08 -6.71
CA VAL A 33 -0.54 8.73 -6.22
C VAL A 33 -1.87 8.77 -5.47
N GLU A 34 -2.04 9.71 -4.56
CA GLU A 34 -3.28 9.87 -3.80
C GLU A 34 -4.48 10.08 -4.73
N LYS A 35 -4.34 10.99 -5.71
CA LYS A 35 -5.38 11.23 -6.70
C LYS A 35 -5.75 9.97 -7.47
N LEU A 36 -4.75 9.23 -7.94
CA LEU A 36 -4.95 7.97 -8.63
C LEU A 36 -5.71 6.97 -7.77
N CYS A 37 -5.36 6.85 -6.50
CA CYS A 37 -6.03 5.96 -5.56
C CYS A 37 -7.48 6.38 -5.31
N VAL A 38 -7.72 7.67 -5.05
CA VAL A 38 -9.07 8.21 -4.83
C VAL A 38 -9.96 7.96 -6.04
N ASP A 39 -9.46 8.26 -7.24
CA ASP A 39 -10.22 8.06 -8.47
C ASP A 39 -10.49 6.56 -8.73
N THR A 40 -9.53 5.70 -8.42
CA THR A 40 -9.67 4.26 -8.64
C THR A 40 -10.68 3.63 -7.69
N VAL A 41 -10.63 3.94 -6.39
CA VAL A 41 -11.56 3.36 -5.42
C VAL A 41 -13.01 3.76 -5.71
N LYS A 42 -13.23 4.98 -6.23
CA LYS A 42 -14.57 5.45 -6.62
C LYS A 42 -15.21 4.54 -7.68
N ARG A 43 -14.43 4.04 -8.61
CA ARG A 43 -14.93 3.13 -9.66
C ARG A 43 -15.52 1.84 -9.09
N PHE A 44 -15.09 1.45 -7.89
CA PHE A 44 -15.55 0.24 -7.22
C PHE A 44 -16.50 0.54 -6.06
N GLY A 45 -16.87 1.81 -5.86
CA GLY A 45 -17.74 2.20 -4.75
C GLY A 45 -17.10 2.06 -3.37
N LEU A 46 -15.77 2.09 -3.30
CA LEU A 46 -15.00 1.99 -2.06
C LEU A 46 -14.58 3.37 -1.58
N ASP A 47 -14.31 3.47 -0.27
CA ASP A 47 -13.64 4.63 0.32
C ASP A 47 -12.18 4.32 0.62
N VAL A 48 -11.37 5.36 0.73
CA VAL A 48 -9.94 5.22 1.01
C VAL A 48 -9.49 6.18 2.10
N VAL A 49 -8.63 5.67 2.98
CA VAL A 49 -7.78 6.47 3.86
C VAL A 49 -6.36 6.37 3.32
N PHE A 50 -5.82 7.47 2.83
CA PHE A 50 -4.50 7.52 2.21
C PHE A 50 -3.54 8.31 3.11
N ARG A 51 -2.45 7.69 3.53
CA ARG A 51 -1.49 8.31 4.47
C ARG A 51 -0.06 7.96 4.12
N GLN A 52 0.87 8.79 4.57
CA GLN A 52 2.30 8.59 4.44
C GLN A 52 2.99 9.02 5.74
N SER A 53 3.99 8.25 6.17
CA SER A 53 4.86 8.64 7.28
C SER A 53 6.28 8.11 7.10
N ASN A 54 7.23 8.88 7.62
CA ASN A 54 8.61 8.45 7.78
C ASN A 54 8.82 7.65 9.09
N THR A 55 7.84 7.67 9.99
CA THR A 55 7.94 7.08 11.32
C THR A 55 7.37 5.67 11.33
N GLU A 56 8.20 4.69 11.66
CA GLU A 56 7.80 3.28 11.71
C GLU A 56 6.63 3.05 12.68
N GLY A 57 6.71 3.63 13.89
CA GLY A 57 5.66 3.50 14.91
C GLY A 57 4.31 4.07 14.45
N GLU A 58 4.33 5.16 13.68
CA GLU A 58 3.10 5.74 13.16
C GLU A 58 2.44 4.81 12.14
N LEU A 59 3.23 4.14 11.29
CA LEU A 59 2.71 3.13 10.37
C LEU A 59 2.09 1.95 11.13
N VAL A 60 2.72 1.51 12.21
CA VAL A 60 2.17 0.47 13.09
C VAL A 60 0.84 0.91 13.69
N ASP A 61 0.76 2.14 14.19
CA ASP A 61 -0.47 2.70 14.77
C ASP A 61 -1.60 2.74 13.73
N TRP A 62 -1.30 3.12 12.50
CA TRP A 62 -2.31 3.17 11.43
C TRP A 62 -2.79 1.77 10.99
N ILE A 63 -1.92 0.77 11.03
CA ILE A 63 -2.33 -0.63 10.80
C ILE A 63 -3.33 -1.07 11.87
N GLN A 64 -3.07 -0.75 13.12
CA GLN A 64 -3.96 -1.04 14.23
C GLN A 64 -5.27 -0.24 14.14
N GLU A 65 -5.18 1.03 13.72
CA GLU A 65 -6.35 1.87 13.47
C GLU A 65 -7.25 1.28 12.38
N ALA A 66 -6.67 0.79 11.29
CA ALA A 66 -7.44 0.14 10.22
C ALA A 66 -8.26 -1.04 10.76
N HIS A 67 -7.63 -1.85 11.62
CA HIS A 67 -8.32 -2.96 12.27
C HIS A 67 -9.43 -2.48 13.21
N ALA A 68 -9.16 -1.47 14.03
CA ALA A 68 -10.13 -0.94 15.00
C ALA A 68 -11.33 -0.29 14.31
N ASN A 69 -11.15 0.28 13.12
CA ASN A 69 -12.18 0.94 12.35
C ASN A 69 -12.88 -0.01 11.34
N ASP A 70 -12.67 -1.33 11.47
CA ASP A 70 -13.27 -2.33 10.59
C ASP A 70 -13.01 -2.10 9.10
N ALA A 71 -11.81 -1.60 8.75
CA ALA A 71 -11.41 -1.49 7.36
C ALA A 71 -11.40 -2.88 6.70
N ALA A 72 -11.66 -2.94 5.42
CA ALA A 72 -11.68 -4.20 4.69
C ALA A 72 -10.29 -4.68 4.29
N ALA A 73 -9.35 -3.75 4.12
CA ALA A 73 -8.03 -4.08 3.61
C ALA A 73 -7.01 -2.98 3.87
N ILE A 74 -5.75 -3.37 3.75
CA ILE A 74 -4.59 -2.47 3.74
C ILE A 74 -3.80 -2.72 2.47
N ILE A 75 -3.51 -1.65 1.72
CA ILE A 75 -2.48 -1.64 0.69
C ILE A 75 -1.31 -0.87 1.27
N ILE A 76 -0.14 -1.47 1.30
CA ILE A 76 1.04 -0.85 1.90
C ILE A 76 2.22 -0.83 0.95
N ASN A 77 2.80 0.36 0.78
CA ASN A 77 4.14 0.53 0.22
C ASN A 77 5.08 0.87 1.38
N PRO A 78 5.78 -0.13 1.94
CA PRO A 78 6.59 0.11 3.13
C PRO A 78 7.91 0.83 2.84
N ALA A 79 8.24 1.03 1.56
CA ALA A 79 9.50 1.65 1.13
C ALA A 79 10.71 0.97 1.78
N GLY A 80 11.63 1.72 2.37
CA GLY A 80 12.82 1.13 2.99
C GLY A 80 12.53 0.19 4.16
N TYR A 81 11.38 0.32 4.81
CA TYR A 81 11.00 -0.59 5.90
C TYR A 81 10.66 -2.01 5.41
N THR A 82 10.52 -2.21 4.11
CA THR A 82 10.31 -3.54 3.51
C THR A 82 11.35 -4.55 3.98
N THR A 83 12.60 -4.13 4.06
CA THR A 83 13.74 -5.00 4.33
C THR A 83 14.24 -4.94 5.78
N THR A 84 13.63 -4.13 6.63
CA THR A 84 14.11 -3.89 7.99
C THR A 84 13.04 -4.04 9.07
N SER A 85 11.76 -3.80 8.76
CA SER A 85 10.76 -3.64 9.80
C SER A 85 10.05 -4.94 10.13
N ILE A 86 10.55 -5.61 11.16
CA ILE A 86 9.83 -6.69 11.82
C ILE A 86 8.59 -6.13 12.54
N ALA A 87 8.67 -4.91 13.07
CA ALA A 87 7.53 -4.28 13.77
C ALA A 87 6.31 -4.11 12.84
N ILE A 88 6.52 -3.66 11.61
CA ILE A 88 5.43 -3.54 10.62
C ILE A 88 4.94 -4.93 10.21
N MET A 89 5.85 -5.86 9.97
CA MET A 89 5.47 -7.26 9.67
C MET A 89 4.56 -7.83 10.75
N ASP A 90 4.95 -7.69 12.01
CA ASP A 90 4.18 -8.23 13.15
C ASP A 90 2.81 -7.54 13.27
N ALA A 91 2.75 -6.23 13.07
CA ALA A 91 1.48 -5.50 13.08
C ALA A 91 0.53 -6.00 11.98
N LEU A 92 1.04 -6.22 10.77
CA LEU A 92 0.26 -6.76 9.66
C LEU A 92 -0.19 -8.20 9.91
N LEU A 93 0.70 -9.05 10.46
CA LEU A 93 0.35 -10.42 10.83
C LEU A 93 -0.76 -10.47 11.89
N ALA A 94 -0.79 -9.50 12.80
CA ALA A 94 -1.82 -9.41 13.83
C ALA A 94 -3.21 -9.12 13.26
N VAL A 95 -3.30 -8.43 12.13
CA VAL A 95 -4.58 -7.99 11.55
C VAL A 95 -4.99 -8.74 10.28
N ASN A 96 -4.07 -9.47 9.64
CA ASN A 96 -4.32 -10.07 8.32
C ASN A 96 -5.33 -11.23 8.35
N VAL A 97 -5.75 -11.68 9.50
CA VAL A 97 -6.86 -12.65 9.62
C VAL A 97 -8.21 -12.02 9.28
N LYS A 98 -8.34 -10.71 9.44
CA LYS A 98 -9.56 -9.96 9.12
C LYS A 98 -9.40 -9.08 7.89
N LEU A 99 -8.21 -8.51 7.69
CA LEU A 99 -7.93 -7.56 6.62
C LEU A 99 -7.09 -8.21 5.54
N ALA A 100 -7.49 -8.03 4.28
CA ALA A 100 -6.59 -8.38 3.18
C ALA A 100 -5.43 -7.37 3.15
N VAL A 101 -4.20 -7.87 3.12
CA VAL A 101 -3.00 -7.03 3.03
C VAL A 101 -2.39 -7.22 1.65
N ILE A 102 -2.19 -6.12 0.93
CA ILE A 102 -1.52 -6.11 -0.38
C ILE A 102 -0.27 -5.25 -0.25
N GLU A 103 0.87 -5.82 -0.64
CA GLU A 103 2.14 -5.10 -0.70
C GLU A 103 2.32 -4.50 -2.10
N VAL A 104 2.71 -3.22 -2.18
CA VAL A 104 2.97 -2.55 -3.45
C VAL A 104 4.32 -1.87 -3.44
N HIS A 105 5.03 -1.94 -4.55
CA HIS A 105 6.30 -1.26 -4.80
C HIS A 105 6.27 -0.59 -6.16
N ILE A 106 6.80 0.63 -6.23
CA ILE A 106 6.91 1.39 -7.49
C ILE A 106 7.93 0.73 -8.41
N THR A 107 9.09 0.34 -7.85
CA THR A 107 10.15 -0.32 -8.61
C THR A 107 10.02 -1.84 -8.52
N ASN A 108 10.68 -2.53 -9.46
CA ASN A 108 10.88 -3.97 -9.32
C ASN A 108 12.02 -4.20 -8.31
N ILE A 109 11.67 -4.49 -7.07
CA ILE A 109 12.64 -4.69 -5.98
C ILE A 109 13.58 -5.88 -6.24
N HIS A 110 13.17 -6.84 -7.06
CA HIS A 110 13.97 -8.02 -7.41
C HIS A 110 15.06 -7.72 -8.43
N ALA A 111 15.00 -6.57 -9.10
CA ALA A 111 15.99 -6.10 -10.06
C ALA A 111 16.95 -5.06 -9.45
N ARG A 112 16.86 -4.83 -8.15
CA ARG A 112 17.69 -3.85 -7.43
C ARG A 112 18.73 -4.55 -6.55
N GLU A 113 19.32 -3.81 -5.60
CA GLU A 113 20.33 -4.34 -4.68
C GLU A 113 19.80 -5.57 -3.92
N SER A 114 20.67 -6.52 -3.66
CA SER A 114 20.27 -7.80 -3.05
C SER A 114 19.52 -7.64 -1.74
N PHE A 115 19.86 -6.62 -0.92
CA PHE A 115 19.17 -6.40 0.36
C PHE A 115 17.70 -5.97 0.17
N ARG A 116 17.30 -5.45 -1.01
CA ARG A 116 15.92 -5.06 -1.31
C ARG A 116 15.04 -6.22 -1.76
N GLN A 117 15.64 -7.36 -2.07
CA GLN A 117 14.93 -8.51 -2.63
C GLN A 117 14.23 -9.36 -1.56
N ASN A 118 14.55 -9.13 -0.29
CA ASN A 118 13.96 -9.86 0.83
C ASN A 118 12.98 -8.97 1.59
N SER A 119 11.69 -9.20 1.38
CA SER A 119 10.63 -8.46 2.05
C SER A 119 10.11 -9.20 3.28
N TYR A 120 10.23 -8.58 4.45
CA TYR A 120 9.53 -9.04 5.65
C TYR A 120 8.01 -8.90 5.50
N ILE A 121 7.58 -7.88 4.77
CA ILE A 121 6.15 -7.53 4.61
C ILE A 121 5.41 -8.60 3.81
N SER A 122 6.08 -9.22 2.84
CA SER A 122 5.48 -10.25 1.99
C SER A 122 4.93 -11.44 2.78
N LYS A 123 5.48 -11.72 3.96
CA LYS A 123 4.99 -12.80 4.83
C LYS A 123 3.57 -12.55 5.34
N ALA A 124 3.19 -11.27 5.48
CA ALA A 124 1.86 -10.87 5.92
C ALA A 124 0.91 -10.53 4.76
N ALA A 125 1.45 -10.37 3.55
CA ALA A 125 0.68 -9.94 2.39
C ALA A 125 0.02 -11.13 1.68
N LYS A 126 -1.22 -10.91 1.25
CA LYS A 126 -1.95 -11.85 0.40
C LYS A 126 -1.46 -11.79 -1.05
N ALA A 127 -1.02 -10.61 -1.50
CA ALA A 127 -0.51 -10.40 -2.85
C ALA A 127 0.57 -9.32 -2.84
N VAL A 128 1.44 -9.35 -3.84
CA VAL A 128 2.52 -8.39 -4.01
C VAL A 128 2.49 -7.89 -5.46
N ILE A 129 2.58 -6.57 -5.63
CA ILE A 129 2.73 -5.92 -6.93
C ILE A 129 4.00 -5.07 -6.88
N ALA A 130 4.85 -5.22 -7.89
CA ALA A 130 6.11 -4.49 -7.96
C ALA A 130 6.46 -4.17 -9.42
N GLY A 131 6.97 -2.95 -9.66
CA GLY A 131 7.59 -2.60 -10.94
C GLY A 131 6.72 -1.83 -11.94
N PHE A 132 5.46 -1.54 -11.62
CA PHE A 132 4.57 -0.81 -12.52
C PHE A 132 4.52 0.71 -12.26
N GLY A 133 5.49 1.26 -11.54
CA GLY A 133 5.42 2.67 -11.14
C GLY A 133 4.20 2.92 -10.25
N ILE A 134 3.60 4.10 -10.37
CA ILE A 134 2.42 4.44 -9.57
C ILE A 134 1.17 3.65 -9.99
N ASP A 135 1.13 3.12 -11.21
CA ASP A 135 0.01 2.30 -11.66
C ASP A 135 -0.16 1.03 -10.82
N GLY A 136 0.88 0.59 -10.14
CA GLY A 136 0.80 -0.53 -9.20
C GLY A 136 -0.26 -0.34 -8.12
N TYR A 137 -0.48 0.90 -7.68
CA TYR A 137 -1.55 1.21 -6.71
C TYR A 137 -2.94 0.94 -7.30
N ALA A 138 -3.18 1.38 -8.52
CA ALA A 138 -4.46 1.14 -9.20
C ALA A 138 -4.69 -0.35 -9.46
N LEU A 139 -3.64 -1.08 -9.83
CA LEU A 139 -3.70 -2.53 -10.01
C LEU A 139 -3.99 -3.25 -8.68
N ALA A 140 -3.38 -2.80 -7.59
CA ALA A 140 -3.64 -3.35 -6.26
C ALA A 140 -5.10 -3.13 -5.85
N ILE A 141 -5.63 -1.93 -6.06
CA ILE A 141 -7.04 -1.62 -5.77
C ILE A 141 -7.96 -2.49 -6.61
N THR A 142 -7.69 -2.64 -7.89
CA THR A 142 -8.49 -3.46 -8.80
C THR A 142 -8.51 -4.94 -8.37
N GLY A 143 -7.35 -5.49 -8.05
CA GLY A 143 -7.23 -6.86 -7.56
C GLY A 143 -7.93 -7.05 -6.22
N LEU A 144 -7.78 -6.08 -5.33
CA LEU A 144 -8.42 -6.09 -4.02
C LEU A 144 -9.95 -6.02 -4.15
N ALA A 145 -10.46 -5.16 -5.04
CA ALA A 145 -11.88 -5.06 -5.31
C ALA A 145 -12.48 -6.42 -5.71
N GLY A 146 -11.76 -7.18 -6.54
CA GLY A 146 -12.14 -8.54 -6.90
C GLY A 146 -12.22 -9.47 -5.69
N LEU A 147 -11.24 -9.40 -4.78
CA LEU A 147 -11.23 -10.18 -3.54
C LEU A 147 -12.39 -9.82 -2.60
N LEU A 148 -12.79 -8.55 -2.58
CA LEU A 148 -13.90 -8.06 -1.75
C LEU A 148 -15.27 -8.23 -2.39
N GLY A 149 -15.35 -8.73 -3.64
CA GLY A 149 -16.60 -8.83 -4.38
C GLY A 149 -17.16 -7.49 -4.82
N ALA A 150 -16.34 -6.42 -4.82
CA ALA A 150 -16.76 -5.10 -5.31
C ALA A 150 -16.72 -5.08 -6.83
N LYS A 151 -17.80 -4.55 -7.45
CA LYS A 151 -17.90 -4.45 -8.91
C LYS A 151 -17.60 -3.04 -9.37
N GLN A 152 -16.96 -2.94 -10.52
CA GLN A 152 -16.75 -1.64 -11.16
C GLN A 152 -18.11 -1.05 -11.53
N LYS A 153 -18.30 0.23 -11.18
CA LYS A 153 -19.48 0.99 -11.55
C LYS A 153 -19.29 1.55 -12.96
N ASN A 154 -20.30 1.41 -13.79
CA ASN A 154 -20.35 2.00 -15.13
C ASN A 154 -20.52 3.52 -15.05
#